data_14a246b18b16f9993e125aed3cddefcc
#
_entry.id   14a246b18b16f9993e125aed3cddefcc
#
_cell.length_a   1.000
_cell.length_b   1.000
_cell.length_c   1.000
_cell.angle_alpha   90.00
_cell.angle_beta   90.00
_cell.angle_gamma   90.00
#
_symmetry.space_group_name_H-M   'P 1'
#
loop_
_entity.id
_entity.type
_entity.pdbx_description
1 polymer ?
#
loop_
_entity_poly.entity_id
_entity_poly.type
_entity_poly.pdbx_seq_one_letter_code
_entity_poly.pdbx_strand_id
1 'polypeptide(L)'
;TDGLTKAQVAAGERQVLNVDGRHVPQRGYITDELTDYALDWLEKGRDRSRPFFLYLSHKAVHSDAKPASRHAGQYADLEIRLPASMADTPQNTRGKPIWVRNQRNSWHGVDFVYNRDAPLQDYLREYYRTLSAVDDSLGRLLAYRRKAGLEDETLVVFYSDHGFLFGDH
;
A
#
# COMPACT_ATOMS: atom_id res chain seq x y z
N THR A 1 5.40 -10.20 -2.27
CA THR A 1 5.73 -11.57 -1.79
C THR A 1 5.12 -11.82 -0.42
N ASP A 2 4.01 -11.20 -0.15
CA ASP A 2 3.33 -11.28 1.12
C ASP A 2 2.71 -12.68 1.28
N GLY A 3 3.20 -13.41 2.26
CA GLY A 3 2.83 -14.80 2.49
C GLY A 3 3.88 -15.84 2.06
N LEU A 4 4.86 -15.48 1.24
CA LEU A 4 5.98 -16.36 0.92
C LEU A 4 7.20 -16.04 1.78
N THR A 5 7.86 -17.06 2.28
CA THR A 5 9.16 -16.93 2.97
C THR A 5 10.27 -16.55 1.98
N LYS A 6 11.37 -16.01 2.49
CA LYS A 6 12.55 -15.73 1.64
C LYS A 6 13.06 -16.99 0.90
N ALA A 7 12.96 -18.15 1.54
CA ALA A 7 13.37 -19.42 0.92
C ALA A 7 12.43 -19.81 -0.24
N GLN A 8 11.13 -19.65 -0.07
CA GLN A 8 10.15 -19.91 -1.13
C GLN A 8 10.32 -18.97 -2.33
N VAL A 9 10.57 -17.68 -2.08
CA VAL A 9 10.88 -16.72 -3.14
C VAL A 9 12.17 -17.10 -3.87
N ALA A 10 13.21 -17.51 -3.15
CA ALA A 10 14.46 -17.98 -3.73
C ALA A 10 14.29 -19.28 -4.55
N ALA A 11 13.35 -20.14 -4.16
CA ALA A 11 12.96 -21.33 -4.91
C ALA A 11 12.08 -21.04 -6.14
N GLY A 12 11.78 -19.75 -6.40
CA GLY A 12 10.96 -19.36 -7.55
C GLY A 12 9.44 -19.53 -7.32
N GLU A 13 9.01 -19.79 -6.09
CA GLU A 13 7.60 -19.85 -5.77
C GLU A 13 6.94 -18.48 -5.96
N ARG A 14 5.74 -18.50 -6.50
CA ARG A 14 4.91 -17.31 -6.70
C ARG A 14 3.75 -17.31 -5.72
N GLN A 15 3.37 -16.12 -5.29
CA GLN A 15 2.15 -15.96 -4.53
C GLN A 15 0.95 -16.43 -5.37
N VAL A 16 -0.03 -17.04 -4.69
CA VAL A 16 -1.23 -17.56 -5.30
C VAL A 16 -2.40 -16.66 -4.93
N LEU A 17 -3.17 -16.26 -5.92
CA LEU A 17 -4.42 -15.52 -5.76
C LEU A 17 -5.60 -16.53 -5.78
N ASN A 18 -6.62 -16.21 -5.01
CA ASN A 18 -7.90 -16.90 -5.14
C ASN A 18 -8.82 -16.08 -6.05
N VAL A 19 -9.09 -16.59 -7.23
CA VAL A 19 -9.98 -15.98 -8.21
C VAL A 19 -11.22 -16.87 -8.35
N ASP A 20 -12.32 -16.43 -7.78
CA ASP A 20 -13.60 -17.16 -7.79
C ASP A 20 -13.47 -18.62 -7.30
N GLY A 21 -12.73 -18.83 -6.22
CA GLY A 21 -12.48 -20.16 -5.64
C GLY A 21 -11.35 -20.94 -6.32
N ARG A 22 -10.72 -20.41 -7.36
CA ARG A 22 -9.59 -21.06 -8.06
C ARG A 22 -8.27 -20.44 -7.65
N HIS A 23 -7.28 -21.25 -7.40
CA HIS A 23 -5.93 -20.80 -7.11
C HIS A 23 -5.18 -20.49 -8.41
N VAL A 24 -4.81 -19.22 -8.58
CA VAL A 24 -4.12 -18.72 -9.77
C VAL A 24 -2.77 -18.11 -9.34
N PRO A 25 -1.65 -18.52 -9.94
CA PRO A 25 -0.36 -17.91 -9.62
C PRO A 25 -0.34 -16.40 -9.97
N GLN A 26 0.15 -15.58 -9.06
CA GLN A 26 0.38 -14.15 -9.33
C GLN A 26 1.35 -13.99 -10.49
N ARG A 27 1.03 -13.11 -11.44
CA ARG A 27 1.79 -12.94 -12.69
C ARG A 27 2.62 -11.66 -12.72
N GLY A 28 2.17 -10.61 -12.05
CA GLY A 28 2.77 -9.29 -12.13
C GLY A 28 2.84 -8.58 -10.78
N TYR A 29 2.85 -7.26 -10.84
CA TYR A 29 2.77 -6.43 -9.64
C TYR A 29 1.35 -6.47 -9.09
N ILE A 30 1.21 -6.82 -7.82
CA ILE A 30 -0.10 -7.15 -7.23
C ILE A 30 -1.14 -6.02 -7.35
N THR A 31 -0.74 -4.77 -7.18
CA THR A 31 -1.65 -3.62 -7.33
C THR A 31 -2.20 -3.52 -8.74
N ASP A 32 -1.35 -3.74 -9.75
CA ASP A 32 -1.77 -3.73 -11.16
C ASP A 32 -2.68 -4.91 -11.47
N GLU A 33 -2.33 -6.10 -11.01
CA GLU A 33 -3.09 -7.32 -11.26
C GLU A 33 -4.49 -7.26 -10.65
N LEU A 34 -4.62 -6.75 -9.42
CA LEU A 34 -5.94 -6.53 -8.81
C LEU A 34 -6.76 -5.48 -9.57
N THR A 35 -6.10 -4.45 -10.09
CA THR A 35 -6.73 -3.43 -10.93
C THR A 35 -7.21 -4.02 -12.26
N ASP A 36 -6.41 -4.91 -12.86
CA ASP A 36 -6.78 -5.60 -14.10
C ASP A 36 -8.01 -6.48 -13.89
N TYR A 37 -8.08 -7.23 -12.80
CA TYR A 37 -9.28 -8.00 -12.43
C TYR A 37 -10.50 -7.11 -12.25
N ALA A 38 -10.36 -5.98 -11.56
CA ALA A 38 -11.45 -5.04 -11.35
C ALA A 38 -11.97 -4.45 -12.67
N LEU A 39 -11.06 -4.04 -13.55
CA LEU A 39 -11.42 -3.49 -14.87
C LEU A 39 -12.05 -4.55 -15.78
N ASP A 40 -11.53 -5.77 -15.80
CA ASP A 40 -12.10 -6.87 -16.58
C ASP A 40 -13.52 -7.21 -16.11
N TRP A 41 -13.72 -7.24 -14.79
CA TRP A 41 -15.06 -7.44 -14.23
C TRP A 41 -16.01 -6.29 -14.59
N LEU A 42 -15.59 -5.06 -14.47
CA LEU A 42 -16.39 -3.88 -14.86
C LEU A 42 -16.77 -3.92 -16.35
N GLU A 43 -15.86 -4.37 -17.20
CA GLU A 43 -16.08 -4.38 -18.64
C GLU A 43 -16.89 -5.58 -19.13
N LYS A 44 -16.64 -6.78 -18.56
CA LYS A 44 -17.16 -8.04 -19.08
C LYS A 44 -17.98 -8.84 -18.07
N GLY A 45 -17.71 -8.70 -16.77
CA GLY A 45 -18.27 -9.57 -15.74
C GLY A 45 -19.57 -9.10 -15.12
N ARG A 46 -19.80 -7.78 -15.09
CA ARG A 46 -21.01 -7.22 -14.46
C ARG A 46 -22.23 -7.28 -15.38
N ASP A 47 -23.40 -7.42 -14.80
CA ASP A 47 -24.68 -7.19 -15.49
C ASP A 47 -24.88 -5.68 -15.66
N ARG A 48 -24.85 -5.20 -16.90
CA ARG A 48 -25.00 -3.76 -17.22
C ARG A 48 -26.40 -3.21 -17.02
N SER A 49 -27.41 -4.08 -16.88
CA SER A 49 -28.78 -3.69 -16.58
C SER A 49 -29.05 -3.43 -15.09
N ARG A 50 -28.07 -3.70 -14.23
CA ARG A 50 -28.19 -3.61 -12.77
C ARG A 50 -27.14 -2.68 -12.18
N PRO A 51 -27.46 -2.01 -11.04
CA PRO A 51 -26.46 -1.33 -10.25
C PRO A 51 -25.33 -2.30 -9.83
N PHE A 52 -24.13 -1.77 -9.65
CA PHE A 52 -22.98 -2.55 -9.19
C PHE A 52 -22.35 -1.94 -7.95
N PHE A 53 -21.69 -2.79 -7.19
CA PHE A 53 -20.81 -2.42 -6.11
C PHE A 53 -19.45 -3.07 -6.33
N LEU A 54 -18.38 -2.26 -6.40
CA LEU A 54 -17.01 -2.73 -6.49
C LEU A 54 -16.26 -2.32 -5.23
N TYR A 55 -15.73 -3.30 -4.50
CA TYR A 55 -14.80 -3.09 -3.40
C TYR A 55 -13.41 -3.56 -3.84
N LEU A 56 -12.51 -2.60 -4.08
CA LEU A 56 -11.12 -2.88 -4.46
C LEU A 56 -10.21 -2.48 -3.31
N SER A 57 -9.65 -3.49 -2.64
CA SER A 57 -8.71 -3.31 -1.54
C SER A 57 -7.31 -3.70 -1.99
N HIS A 58 -6.42 -2.71 -2.08
CA HIS A 58 -5.01 -2.95 -2.35
C HIS A 58 -4.27 -3.33 -1.05
N LYS A 59 -3.28 -4.20 -1.17
CA LYS A 59 -2.36 -4.45 -0.08
C LYS A 59 -1.35 -3.31 0.10
N ALA A 60 -1.03 -2.61 -0.98
CA ALA A 60 -0.26 -1.37 -0.94
C ALA A 60 -1.03 -0.33 -0.09
N VAL A 61 -0.39 0.32 0.80
CA VAL A 61 1.06 0.49 1.05
C VAL A 61 1.56 -0.23 2.31
N HIS A 62 0.93 -1.34 2.70
CA HIS A 62 1.35 -2.12 3.87
C HIS A 62 2.84 -2.50 3.77
N SER A 63 3.50 -2.64 4.91
CA SER A 63 4.88 -3.13 4.95
C SER A 63 4.99 -4.57 4.38
N ASP A 64 6.01 -4.94 3.67
CA ASP A 64 7.13 -4.19 3.17
C ASP A 64 6.71 -3.39 1.92
N ALA A 65 6.81 -2.06 1.96
CA ALA A 65 6.50 -1.23 0.81
C ALA A 65 7.43 -1.61 -0.36
N LYS A 66 6.88 -2.26 -1.38
CA LYS A 66 7.60 -2.70 -2.57
C LYS A 66 7.03 -2.00 -3.79
N PRO A 67 7.74 -1.01 -4.35
CA PRO A 67 7.23 -0.25 -5.47
C PRO A 67 7.22 -1.08 -6.75
N ALA A 68 6.34 -0.71 -7.67
CA ALA A 68 6.44 -1.17 -9.05
C ALA A 68 7.74 -0.65 -9.68
N SER A 69 8.37 -1.44 -10.56
CA SER A 69 9.65 -1.09 -11.19
C SER A 69 9.60 0.24 -11.95
N ARG A 70 8.44 0.59 -12.53
CA ARG A 70 8.23 1.88 -13.21
C ARG A 70 8.34 3.10 -12.29
N HIS A 71 8.21 2.93 -10.97
CA HIS A 71 8.33 3.98 -9.97
C HIS A 71 9.68 4.00 -9.25
N ALA A 72 10.60 3.09 -9.56
CA ALA A 72 11.86 2.90 -8.83
C ALA A 72 12.72 4.18 -8.73
N GLY A 73 12.67 5.05 -9.73
CA GLY A 73 13.41 6.33 -9.74
C GLY A 73 12.67 7.52 -9.14
N GLN A 74 11.38 7.40 -8.81
CA GLN A 74 10.62 8.52 -8.25
C GLN A 74 11.13 8.88 -6.86
N TYR A 75 11.01 10.15 -6.50
CA TYR A 75 11.37 10.69 -5.17
C TYR A 75 12.84 10.46 -4.76
N ALA A 76 13.76 10.17 -5.70
CA ALA A 76 15.17 9.93 -5.40
C ALA A 76 15.81 11.14 -4.72
N ASP A 77 15.52 12.35 -5.22
CA ASP A 77 16.07 13.61 -4.72
C ASP A 77 15.18 14.29 -3.67
N LEU A 78 14.09 13.63 -3.25
CA LEU A 78 13.20 14.19 -2.24
C LEU A 78 13.87 14.18 -0.87
N GLU A 79 14.09 15.36 -0.31
CA GLU A 79 14.49 15.51 1.08
C GLU A 79 13.27 15.31 1.99
N ILE A 80 13.29 14.25 2.77
CA ILE A 80 12.23 13.94 3.73
C ILE A 80 12.70 14.37 5.13
N ARG A 81 12.07 15.40 5.67
CA ARG A 81 12.33 15.85 7.04
C ARG A 81 11.55 14.99 8.02
N LEU A 82 12.27 14.33 8.91
CA LEU A 82 11.65 13.58 9.99
C LEU A 82 11.10 14.54 11.05
N PRO A 83 9.97 14.22 11.69
CA PRO A 83 9.39 15.07 12.71
C PRO A 83 10.30 15.17 13.95
N ALA A 84 10.36 16.34 14.56
CA ALA A 84 11.14 16.55 15.79
C ALA A 84 10.66 15.70 16.95
N SER A 85 9.38 15.33 16.96
CA SER A 85 8.76 14.40 17.93
C SER A 85 9.35 13.00 17.88
N MET A 86 10.00 12.62 16.78
CA MET A 86 10.65 11.31 16.64
C MET A 86 11.88 11.16 17.53
N ALA A 87 12.52 12.25 17.94
CA ALA A 87 13.74 12.21 18.75
C ALA A 87 13.45 11.66 20.16
N ASP A 88 14.30 10.73 20.66
CA ASP A 88 14.20 10.22 22.04
C ASP A 88 14.77 11.25 23.03
N THR A 89 13.99 12.26 23.33
CA THR A 89 14.36 13.33 24.25
C THR A 89 13.40 13.37 25.44
N PRO A 90 13.88 13.87 26.62
CA PRO A 90 13.01 14.10 27.76
C PRO A 90 11.82 15.02 27.46
N GLN A 91 11.98 15.96 26.53
CA GLN A 91 10.91 16.87 26.12
C GLN A 91 9.79 16.10 25.43
N ASN A 92 10.13 15.18 24.53
CA ASN A 92 9.15 14.40 23.77
C ASN A 92 8.40 13.37 24.61
N THR A 93 8.94 12.97 25.76
CA THR A 93 8.33 11.98 26.64
C THR A 93 7.74 12.57 27.94
N ARG A 94 7.97 13.86 28.21
CA ARG A 94 7.49 14.52 29.43
C ARG A 94 5.97 14.47 29.54
N GLY A 95 5.48 14.01 30.69
CA GLY A 95 4.06 13.94 30.99
C GLY A 95 3.31 12.84 30.25
N LYS A 96 3.99 12.04 29.44
CA LYS A 96 3.40 10.89 28.77
C LYS A 96 3.58 9.61 29.59
N PRO A 97 2.67 8.64 29.49
CA PRO A 97 2.84 7.34 30.12
C PRO A 97 4.11 6.64 29.62
N ILE A 98 4.74 5.85 30.48
CA ILE A 98 6.00 5.14 30.18
C ILE A 98 5.89 4.24 28.94
N TRP A 99 4.72 3.68 28.66
CA TRP A 99 4.51 2.81 27.51
C TRP A 99 4.68 3.55 26.17
N VAL A 100 4.48 4.87 26.10
CA VAL A 100 4.72 5.67 24.90
C VAL A 100 6.18 5.58 24.48
N ARG A 101 7.11 5.68 25.43
CA ARG A 101 8.54 5.49 25.17
C ARG A 101 8.88 4.04 24.84
N ASN A 102 8.26 3.09 25.54
CA ASN A 102 8.54 1.67 25.36
C ASN A 102 8.04 1.14 24.00
N GLN A 103 7.02 1.76 23.41
CA GLN A 103 6.54 1.38 22.06
C GLN A 103 7.61 1.45 20.99
N ARG A 104 8.64 2.29 21.12
CA ARG A 104 9.76 2.38 20.19
C ARG A 104 10.47 1.04 19.97
N ASN A 105 10.36 0.13 20.93
CA ASN A 105 10.97 -1.20 20.89
C ASN A 105 9.91 -2.30 20.70
N SER A 106 8.69 -1.95 20.33
CA SER A 106 7.61 -2.91 20.15
C SER A 106 7.73 -3.60 18.80
N TRP A 107 7.89 -4.92 18.79
CA TRP A 107 7.97 -5.73 17.58
C TRP A 107 6.65 -5.78 16.77
N HIS A 108 5.58 -5.21 17.27
CA HIS A 108 4.27 -5.13 16.60
C HIS A 108 4.20 -4.08 15.47
N GLY A 109 5.32 -3.79 14.81
CA GLY A 109 5.35 -2.97 13.62
C GLY A 109 5.64 -1.48 13.82
N VAL A 110 5.97 -1.07 15.06
CA VAL A 110 6.37 0.31 15.36
C VAL A 110 7.88 0.47 15.43
N ASP A 111 8.57 -0.55 15.94
CA ASP A 111 10.02 -0.55 16.18
C ASP A 111 10.83 -0.29 14.90
N PHE A 112 10.39 -0.77 13.75
CA PHE A 112 11.12 -0.60 12.49
C PHE A 112 11.32 0.88 12.11
N VAL A 113 10.44 1.76 12.54
CA VAL A 113 10.57 3.21 12.33
C VAL A 113 11.78 3.77 13.06
N TYR A 114 12.10 3.22 14.22
CA TYR A 114 13.15 3.71 15.13
C TYR A 114 14.43 2.87 15.08
N ASN A 115 14.33 1.56 14.89
CA ASN A 115 15.40 0.59 15.11
C ASN A 115 15.80 -0.19 13.86
N ARG A 116 15.59 0.38 12.67
CA ARG A 116 15.95 -0.29 11.41
C ARG A 116 17.42 -0.07 11.06
N ASP A 117 17.98 -0.99 10.27
CA ASP A 117 19.38 -0.93 9.79
C ASP A 117 19.62 0.12 8.69
N ALA A 118 18.56 0.64 8.07
CA ALA A 118 18.64 1.63 7.01
C ALA A 118 17.90 2.93 7.38
N PRO A 119 18.26 4.10 6.82
CA PRO A 119 17.57 5.36 7.10
C PRO A 119 16.07 5.28 6.85
N LEU A 120 15.27 5.86 7.74
CA LEU A 120 13.80 5.88 7.59
C LEU A 120 13.37 6.60 6.31
N GLN A 121 14.12 7.62 5.88
CA GLN A 121 13.88 8.34 4.63
C GLN A 121 13.85 7.42 3.41
N ASP A 122 14.69 6.39 3.38
CA ASP A 122 14.72 5.43 2.27
C ASP A 122 13.44 4.58 2.26
N TYR A 123 12.99 4.14 3.43
CA TYR A 123 11.71 3.46 3.54
C TYR A 123 10.54 4.35 3.12
N LEU A 124 10.55 5.62 3.51
CA LEU A 124 9.49 6.57 3.13
C LEU A 124 9.47 6.83 1.62
N ARG A 125 10.64 6.84 0.95
CA ARG A 125 10.68 6.90 -0.52
C ARG A 125 10.06 5.65 -1.16
N GLU A 126 10.37 4.47 -0.62
CA GLU A 126 9.75 3.22 -1.10
C GLU A 126 8.23 3.22 -0.86
N TYR A 127 7.80 3.74 0.29
CA TYR A 127 6.39 3.91 0.62
C TYR A 127 5.68 4.83 -0.40
N TYR A 128 6.25 5.99 -0.70
CA TYR A 128 5.68 6.92 -1.70
C TYR A 128 5.67 6.32 -3.10
N ARG A 129 6.71 5.62 -3.50
CA ARG A 129 6.77 4.89 -4.78
C ARG A 129 5.69 3.81 -4.87
N THR A 130 5.44 3.13 -3.76
CA THR A 130 4.39 2.12 -3.67
C THR A 130 3.00 2.76 -3.75
N LEU A 131 2.81 3.91 -3.12
CA LEU A 131 1.58 4.70 -3.20
C LEU A 131 1.32 5.19 -4.63
N SER A 132 2.35 5.54 -5.40
CA SER A 132 2.20 5.94 -6.79
C SER A 132 1.54 4.86 -7.65
N ALA A 133 1.73 3.58 -7.33
CA ALA A 133 1.05 2.51 -8.04
C ALA A 133 -0.45 2.40 -7.67
N VAL A 134 -0.83 2.81 -6.47
CA VAL A 134 -2.25 2.93 -6.07
C VAL A 134 -2.90 4.09 -6.80
N ASP A 135 -2.18 5.21 -6.96
CA ASP A 135 -2.64 6.37 -7.74
C ASP A 135 -2.85 5.99 -9.22
N ASP A 136 -1.91 5.28 -9.85
CA ASP A 136 -2.08 4.73 -11.18
C ASP A 136 -3.33 3.84 -11.30
N SER A 137 -3.56 2.98 -10.31
CA SER A 137 -4.74 2.10 -10.25
C SER A 137 -6.04 2.92 -10.24
N LEU A 138 -6.11 3.92 -9.36
CA LEU A 138 -7.25 4.81 -9.28
C LEU A 138 -7.44 5.59 -10.58
N GLY A 139 -6.37 6.11 -11.16
CA GLY A 139 -6.39 6.80 -12.45
C GLY A 139 -7.00 5.93 -13.56
N ARG A 140 -6.62 4.65 -13.63
CA ARG A 140 -7.16 3.67 -14.59
C ARG A 140 -8.67 3.41 -14.39
N LEU A 141 -9.11 3.27 -13.16
CA LEU A 141 -10.53 3.07 -12.82
C LEU A 141 -11.37 4.31 -13.17
N LEU A 142 -10.89 5.49 -12.85
CA LEU A 142 -11.56 6.75 -13.19
C LEU A 142 -11.62 6.97 -14.70
N ALA A 143 -10.56 6.62 -15.44
CA ALA A 143 -10.55 6.67 -16.89
C ALA A 143 -11.57 5.70 -17.51
N TYR A 144 -11.67 4.48 -16.98
CA TYR A 144 -12.72 3.53 -17.38
C TYR A 144 -14.12 4.08 -17.12
N ARG A 145 -14.37 4.58 -15.91
CA ARG A 145 -15.65 5.19 -15.51
C ARG A 145 -16.10 6.28 -16.51
N ARG A 146 -15.16 7.18 -16.89
CA ARG A 146 -15.40 8.23 -17.88
C ARG A 146 -15.73 7.65 -19.25
N LYS A 147 -14.90 6.72 -19.75
CA LYS A 147 -15.09 6.08 -21.05
C LYS A 147 -16.41 5.31 -21.14
N ALA A 148 -16.86 4.74 -20.04
CA ALA A 148 -18.10 3.97 -19.95
C ALA A 148 -19.36 4.84 -19.72
N GLY A 149 -19.23 6.17 -19.61
CA GLY A 149 -20.36 7.08 -19.38
C GLY A 149 -20.99 6.95 -17.99
N LEU A 150 -20.18 6.53 -16.99
CA LEU A 150 -20.65 6.26 -15.62
C LEU A 150 -20.32 7.38 -14.64
N GLU A 151 -19.85 8.55 -15.10
CA GLU A 151 -19.36 9.61 -14.21
C GLU A 151 -20.44 10.15 -13.27
N ASP A 152 -21.63 10.36 -13.77
CA ASP A 152 -22.73 10.95 -13.01
C ASP A 152 -23.55 9.89 -12.23
N GLU A 153 -23.34 8.61 -12.50
CA GLU A 153 -24.11 7.50 -11.92
C GLU A 153 -23.29 6.64 -10.94
N THR A 154 -22.03 7.00 -10.69
CA THR A 154 -21.16 6.21 -9.81
C THR A 154 -20.54 7.06 -8.71
N LEU A 155 -20.88 6.75 -7.47
CA LEU A 155 -20.15 7.28 -6.31
C LEU A 155 -18.82 6.56 -6.15
N VAL A 156 -17.74 7.32 -6.09
CA VAL A 156 -16.38 6.80 -5.79
C VAL A 156 -16.00 7.21 -4.38
N VAL A 157 -15.67 6.24 -3.55
CA VAL A 157 -15.17 6.46 -2.20
C VAL A 157 -13.74 5.94 -2.11
N PHE A 158 -12.81 6.81 -1.75
CA PHE A 158 -11.42 6.45 -1.47
C PHE A 158 -11.16 6.60 0.02
N TYR A 159 -10.68 5.54 0.67
CA TYR A 159 -10.37 5.55 2.10
C TYR A 159 -9.24 4.57 2.46
N SER A 160 -8.71 4.72 3.65
CA SER A 160 -7.81 3.75 4.27
C SER A 160 -8.43 3.26 5.57
N ASP A 161 -8.13 2.04 5.99
CA ASP A 161 -8.54 1.48 7.27
C ASP A 161 -7.88 2.23 8.44
N HIS A 162 -6.61 2.65 8.27
CA HIS A 162 -5.86 3.53 9.18
C HIS A 162 -4.67 4.17 8.47
N GLY A 163 -3.95 5.01 9.16
CA GLY A 163 -2.67 5.57 8.72
C GLY A 163 -1.50 5.04 9.55
N PHE A 164 -0.29 5.53 9.24
CA PHE A 164 0.91 5.25 10.01
C PHE A 164 1.67 6.55 10.32
N LEU A 165 2.07 6.75 11.56
CA LEU A 165 2.59 8.04 12.04
C LEU A 165 4.10 8.23 11.84
N PHE A 166 4.83 7.39 11.22
CA PHE A 166 6.25 7.53 10.84
C PHE A 166 7.10 8.48 11.73
N GLY A 167 6.93 8.40 13.04
CA GLY A 167 7.66 9.21 14.01
C GLY A 167 6.94 10.46 14.53
N ASP A 168 5.75 10.78 14.06
CA ASP A 168 4.94 11.86 14.62
C ASP A 168 4.38 11.47 16.00
N HIS A 169 5.02 11.92 17.07
CA HIS A 169 4.61 11.98 18.49
C HIS A 169 5.64 11.52 19.51
#